data_68e03a35bc58fbef325075afb7612cad
#
_entry.id   68e03a35bc58fbef325075afb7612cad
#
_cell.length_a   1.000
_cell.length_b   1.000
_cell.length_c   1.000
_cell.angle_alpha   90.00
_cell.angle_beta   90.00
_cell.angle_gamma   90.00
#
_symmetry.space_group_name_H-M   'P 1'
#
loop_
_entity.id
_entity.type
_entity.pdbx_description
1 polymer ?
#
loop_
_entity_poly.entity_id
_entity_poly.type
_entity_poly.pdbx_seq_one_letter_code
_entity_poly.pdbx_strand_id
1 'polypeptide(L)'
;QLIRAKLDMVLGNDITSPVAIREFDKEGFTGVFDKSKISMVMDHFTPNKDIKAAEQCLQCRTFAHRFDIDNFYDVGQMGVEHALLPEKGLVAAGDCIIGADSHTCTYGALGAFSTGVGSTDMAAGMATGETWFKVPEAIKVHLTGTLPPMVSGKDVILHLIGLIGVDGALYQSLEYCGEGVAALSMDDRLCIANMSIEAGAKNGIFPVDDITRKYMDGRVNRPYTAYEADPDAEYVRTIEIDLSQIEPTVAFPHLPENARPISQVGDVTIDQVVIGSCTNGRLEDMAIAAKLLEDKKVAPNVRCIVMPATQSIYKECIQRGYITTFIDAGCAVSTPTCGPCLGGHMGVMANGEKCVATTNRNFVG
;
A
#
# COMPACT_ATOMS: atom_id res chain seq x y z
N GLN A 1 -13.00 21.27 11.33
CA GLN A 1 -14.42 20.90 11.35
C GLN A 1 -14.57 19.39 11.60
N LEU A 2 -15.58 18.98 12.37
CA LEU A 2 -16.00 17.58 12.48
C LEU A 2 -17.14 17.35 11.48
N ILE A 3 -17.04 16.24 10.74
CA ILE A 3 -18.07 15.82 9.80
C ILE A 3 -18.45 14.36 10.03
N ARG A 4 -19.64 13.98 9.63
CA ARG A 4 -20.08 12.60 9.50
C ARG A 4 -20.08 12.26 8.01
N ALA A 5 -19.30 11.29 7.62
CA ALA A 5 -19.12 10.88 6.24
C ALA A 5 -19.78 9.52 5.97
N LYS A 6 -20.41 9.36 4.83
CA LYS A 6 -20.85 8.07 4.30
C LYS A 6 -19.66 7.34 3.72
N LEU A 7 -19.64 6.03 3.87
CA LEU A 7 -18.58 5.17 3.42
C LEU A 7 -18.94 4.48 2.10
N ASP A 8 -18.00 4.47 1.18
CA ASP A 8 -18.11 3.75 -0.09
C ASP A 8 -17.45 2.38 -0.03
N MET A 9 -16.46 2.21 0.88
CA MET A 9 -15.82 0.93 1.15
C MET A 9 -15.28 0.88 2.59
N VAL A 10 -15.46 -0.28 3.22
CA VAL A 10 -14.80 -0.64 4.48
C VAL A 10 -13.98 -1.89 4.24
N LEU A 11 -12.67 -1.84 4.52
CA LEU A 11 -11.77 -2.95 4.25
C LEU A 11 -11.02 -3.44 5.49
N GLY A 12 -10.63 -4.69 5.46
CA GLY A 12 -9.77 -5.29 6.46
C GLY A 12 -9.17 -6.60 6.00
N ASN A 13 -8.23 -7.08 6.78
CA ASN A 13 -7.42 -8.25 6.50
C ASN A 13 -7.45 -9.27 7.65
N ASP A 14 -6.72 -10.35 7.53
CA ASP A 14 -6.67 -11.43 8.53
C ASP A 14 -6.01 -11.05 9.86
N ILE A 15 -5.39 -9.86 9.98
CA ILE A 15 -4.92 -9.31 11.27
C ILE A 15 -6.00 -8.44 11.93
N THR A 16 -6.56 -7.52 11.17
CA THR A 16 -7.37 -6.43 11.71
C THR A 16 -8.85 -6.78 11.78
N SER A 17 -9.37 -7.53 10.79
CA SER A 17 -10.76 -7.94 10.77
C SER A 17 -11.18 -8.78 11.97
N PRO A 18 -10.38 -9.73 12.50
CA PRO A 18 -10.77 -10.47 13.71
C PRO A 18 -11.01 -9.59 14.93
N VAL A 19 -10.27 -8.49 15.05
CA VAL A 19 -10.48 -7.51 16.14
C VAL A 19 -11.78 -6.74 15.91
N ALA A 20 -11.99 -6.23 14.69
CA ALA A 20 -13.22 -5.53 14.33
C ALA A 20 -14.47 -6.41 14.46
N ILE A 21 -14.39 -7.68 14.08
CA ILE A 21 -15.50 -8.66 14.22
C ILE A 21 -15.86 -8.84 15.70
N ARG A 22 -14.87 -8.97 16.59
CA ARG A 22 -15.15 -9.08 18.04
C ARG A 22 -15.82 -7.83 18.60
N GLU A 23 -15.40 -6.63 18.19
CA GLU A 23 -16.07 -5.40 18.61
C GLU A 23 -17.47 -5.29 18.00
N PHE A 24 -17.66 -5.69 16.75
CA PHE A 24 -18.96 -5.74 16.08
C PHE A 24 -19.95 -6.62 16.85
N ASP A 25 -19.55 -7.84 17.23
CA ASP A 25 -20.39 -8.78 17.98
C ASP A 25 -20.64 -8.30 19.42
N LYS A 26 -19.64 -7.72 20.08
CA LYS A 26 -19.74 -7.17 21.44
C LYS A 26 -20.74 -6.01 21.53
N GLU A 27 -20.74 -5.12 20.53
CA GLU A 27 -21.70 -4.01 20.44
C GLU A 27 -23.10 -4.47 20.01
N GLY A 28 -23.29 -5.75 19.71
CA GLY A 28 -24.58 -6.35 19.38
C GLY A 28 -25.11 -6.01 17.99
N PHE A 29 -24.25 -5.64 17.05
CA PHE A 29 -24.65 -5.41 15.67
C PHE A 29 -25.12 -6.71 15.02
N THR A 30 -26.29 -6.68 14.37
CA THR A 30 -26.93 -7.85 13.77
C THR A 30 -26.92 -7.87 12.25
N GLY A 31 -26.42 -6.81 11.62
CA GLY A 31 -26.34 -6.67 10.16
C GLY A 31 -25.24 -5.72 9.74
N VAL A 32 -24.78 -5.85 8.51
CA VAL A 32 -23.87 -4.94 7.87
C VAL A 32 -24.64 -3.93 7.02
N PHE A 33 -24.08 -2.73 6.82
CA PHE A 33 -24.78 -1.67 6.09
C PHE A 33 -24.98 -2.00 4.60
N ASP A 34 -23.99 -2.61 3.98
CA ASP A 34 -24.00 -3.02 2.59
C ASP A 34 -22.89 -4.07 2.36
N LYS A 35 -23.28 -5.29 2.03
CA LYS A 35 -22.34 -6.39 1.81
C LYS A 35 -21.40 -6.19 0.62
N SER A 36 -21.80 -5.38 -0.36
CA SER A 36 -21.00 -5.07 -1.55
C SER A 36 -19.92 -3.99 -1.28
N LYS A 37 -20.07 -3.28 -0.16
CA LYS A 37 -19.15 -2.21 0.28
C LYS A 37 -18.24 -2.62 1.44
N ILE A 38 -18.13 -3.91 1.68
CA ILE A 38 -17.18 -4.46 2.64
C ILE A 38 -16.23 -5.38 1.89
N SER A 39 -14.93 -5.23 2.13
CA SER A 39 -13.91 -6.12 1.59
C SER A 39 -13.09 -6.75 2.72
N MET A 40 -12.86 -8.05 2.64
CA MET A 40 -11.96 -8.79 3.53
C MET A 40 -10.96 -9.58 2.70
N VAL A 41 -9.68 -9.32 2.91
CA VAL A 41 -8.59 -9.96 2.17
C VAL A 41 -7.69 -10.72 3.13
N MET A 42 -7.49 -12.01 2.84
CA MET A 42 -6.60 -12.87 3.63
C MET A 42 -5.19 -12.79 3.06
N ASP A 43 -4.38 -11.83 3.49
CA ASP A 43 -3.10 -11.49 2.86
C ASP A 43 -1.90 -11.34 3.80
N HIS A 44 -2.08 -11.27 5.12
CA HIS A 44 -0.98 -11.03 6.06
C HIS A 44 -0.32 -12.31 6.56
N PHE A 45 -1.12 -13.31 6.96
CA PHE A 45 -0.62 -14.58 7.51
C PHE A 45 -0.91 -15.79 6.62
N THR A 46 -1.22 -15.53 5.37
CA THR A 46 -1.57 -16.56 4.39
C THR A 46 -0.43 -16.83 3.39
N PRO A 47 -0.24 -18.09 2.97
CA PRO A 47 -0.81 -19.30 3.58
C PRO A 47 -0.49 -19.34 5.07
N ASN A 48 -1.38 -19.89 5.91
CA ASN A 48 -1.31 -19.71 7.36
C ASN A 48 0.02 -20.21 7.96
N LYS A 49 0.66 -19.36 8.74
CA LYS A 49 1.96 -19.65 9.37
C LYS A 49 1.85 -20.57 10.60
N ASP A 50 0.70 -20.55 11.28
CA ASP A 50 0.41 -21.32 12.49
C ASP A 50 -1.10 -21.48 12.70
N ILE A 51 -1.48 -22.22 13.75
CA ILE A 51 -2.89 -22.46 14.11
C ILE A 51 -3.62 -21.15 14.42
N LYS A 52 -2.98 -20.19 15.09
CA LYS A 52 -3.61 -18.90 15.43
C LYS A 52 -3.95 -18.10 14.19
N ALA A 53 -3.05 -18.06 13.21
CA ALA A 53 -3.30 -17.44 11.92
C ALA A 53 -4.47 -18.12 11.19
N ALA A 54 -4.54 -19.44 11.21
CA ALA A 54 -5.64 -20.20 10.63
C ALA A 54 -6.98 -19.90 11.33
N GLU A 55 -7.00 -19.75 12.64
CA GLU A 55 -8.18 -19.36 13.42
C GLU A 55 -8.66 -17.94 13.08
N GLN A 56 -7.72 -17.00 12.88
CA GLN A 56 -8.04 -15.64 12.43
C GLN A 56 -8.71 -15.64 11.04
N CYS A 57 -8.14 -16.38 10.09
CA CYS A 57 -8.75 -16.54 8.76
C CYS A 57 -10.13 -17.24 8.84
N LEU A 58 -10.28 -18.24 9.72
CA LEU A 58 -11.57 -18.90 9.94
C LEU A 58 -12.62 -17.91 10.50
N GLN A 59 -12.24 -17.03 11.41
CA GLN A 59 -13.15 -16.00 11.96
C GLN A 59 -13.61 -15.05 10.85
N CYS A 60 -12.68 -14.57 10.00
CA CYS A 60 -13.01 -13.73 8.85
C CYS A 60 -13.95 -14.43 7.86
N ARG A 61 -13.64 -15.69 7.53
CA ARG A 61 -14.47 -16.52 6.63
C ARG A 61 -15.87 -16.74 7.19
N THR A 62 -15.98 -17.03 8.49
CA THR A 62 -17.27 -17.23 9.17
C THR A 62 -18.10 -15.95 9.14
N PHE A 63 -17.48 -14.78 9.39
CA PHE A 63 -18.16 -13.50 9.32
C PHE A 63 -18.60 -13.18 7.88
N ALA A 64 -17.74 -13.39 6.90
CA ALA A 64 -18.05 -13.15 5.49
C ALA A 64 -19.24 -14.02 5.03
N HIS A 65 -19.30 -15.29 5.42
CA HIS A 65 -20.42 -16.17 5.12
C HIS A 65 -21.71 -15.76 5.89
N ARG A 66 -21.57 -15.36 7.17
CA ARG A 66 -22.71 -14.92 8.00
C ARG A 66 -23.48 -13.76 7.37
N PHE A 67 -22.76 -12.82 6.74
CA PHE A 67 -23.33 -11.62 6.14
C PHE A 67 -23.31 -11.62 4.62
N ASP A 68 -22.93 -12.74 4.01
CA ASP A 68 -22.87 -12.90 2.55
C ASP A 68 -22.03 -11.80 1.88
N ILE A 69 -20.86 -11.49 2.46
CA ILE A 69 -19.97 -10.43 1.97
C ILE A 69 -19.49 -10.75 0.55
N ASP A 70 -19.73 -9.83 -0.39
CA ASP A 70 -19.44 -10.04 -1.81
C ASP A 70 -17.93 -10.02 -2.10
N ASN A 71 -17.16 -9.21 -1.35
CA ASN A 71 -15.73 -8.99 -1.60
C ASN A 71 -14.86 -9.69 -0.54
N PHE A 72 -14.98 -11.01 -0.45
CA PHE A 72 -14.15 -11.84 0.39
C PHE A 72 -13.13 -12.60 -0.46
N TYR A 73 -11.83 -12.39 -0.17
CA TYR A 73 -10.72 -12.97 -0.92
C TYR A 73 -9.87 -13.86 -0.02
N ASP A 74 -10.09 -15.16 -0.10
CA ASP A 74 -9.37 -16.18 0.64
C ASP A 74 -8.14 -16.70 -0.12
N VAL A 75 -7.42 -17.63 0.45
CA VAL A 75 -6.26 -18.30 -0.14
C VAL A 75 -6.59 -18.81 -1.55
N GLY A 76 -5.74 -18.45 -2.51
CA GLY A 76 -5.94 -18.73 -3.93
C GLY A 76 -6.61 -17.62 -4.74
N GLN A 77 -7.35 -16.73 -4.09
CA GLN A 77 -7.94 -15.53 -4.70
C GLN A 77 -7.34 -14.24 -4.15
N MET A 78 -6.49 -14.35 -3.15
CA MET A 78 -5.87 -13.25 -2.43
C MET A 78 -4.87 -12.47 -3.28
N GLY A 79 -4.60 -11.28 -2.83
CA GLY A 79 -3.48 -10.42 -3.18
C GLY A 79 -3.25 -9.51 -2.00
N VAL A 80 -2.16 -8.79 -1.94
CA VAL A 80 -2.01 -7.74 -0.93
C VAL A 80 -3.14 -6.73 -1.12
N GLU A 81 -3.95 -6.47 -0.08
CA GLU A 81 -5.22 -5.75 -0.19
C GLU A 81 -5.11 -4.42 -0.93
N HIS A 82 -4.03 -3.65 -0.69
CA HIS A 82 -3.81 -2.34 -1.32
C HIS A 82 -3.35 -2.41 -2.79
N ALA A 83 -3.08 -3.59 -3.32
CA ALA A 83 -2.91 -3.83 -4.75
C ALA A 83 -4.16 -4.50 -5.34
N LEU A 84 -4.80 -5.40 -4.58
CA LEU A 84 -5.95 -6.18 -5.04
C LEU A 84 -7.20 -5.32 -5.27
N LEU A 85 -7.55 -4.42 -4.33
CA LEU A 85 -8.76 -3.62 -4.46
C LEU A 85 -8.74 -2.69 -5.68
N PRO A 86 -7.66 -1.95 -5.97
CA PRO A 86 -7.54 -1.20 -7.21
C PRO A 86 -7.59 -2.09 -8.47
N GLU A 87 -6.92 -3.24 -8.45
CA GLU A 87 -6.94 -4.20 -9.57
C GLU A 87 -8.35 -4.69 -9.89
N LYS A 88 -9.17 -4.93 -8.85
CA LYS A 88 -10.55 -5.38 -8.95
C LYS A 88 -11.55 -4.26 -9.26
N GLY A 89 -11.12 -3.00 -9.31
CA GLY A 89 -11.99 -1.85 -9.52
C GLY A 89 -12.99 -1.60 -8.39
N LEU A 90 -12.69 -2.07 -7.18
CA LEU A 90 -13.55 -1.91 -6.00
C LEU A 90 -13.47 -0.50 -5.42
N VAL A 91 -12.41 0.21 -5.72
CA VAL A 91 -12.11 1.57 -5.26
C VAL A 91 -11.96 2.50 -6.45
N ALA A 92 -12.46 3.73 -6.34
CA ALA A 92 -12.47 4.69 -7.43
C ALA A 92 -12.29 6.13 -6.92
N ALA A 93 -12.12 7.06 -7.85
CA ALA A 93 -12.05 8.48 -7.56
C ALA A 93 -13.30 8.98 -6.82
N GLY A 94 -13.09 9.80 -5.80
CA GLY A 94 -14.16 10.41 -5.01
C GLY A 94 -14.75 9.51 -3.93
N ASP A 95 -14.33 8.25 -3.84
CA ASP A 95 -14.79 7.34 -2.77
C ASP A 95 -14.27 7.81 -1.39
N CYS A 96 -15.08 7.57 -0.36
CA CYS A 96 -14.69 7.67 1.04
C CYS A 96 -14.46 6.26 1.60
N ILE A 97 -13.20 5.92 1.91
CA ILE A 97 -12.78 4.57 2.23
C ILE A 97 -12.11 4.53 3.60
N ILE A 98 -12.49 3.58 4.43
CA ILE A 98 -11.78 3.28 5.67
C ILE A 98 -11.33 1.83 5.71
N GLY A 99 -10.22 1.59 6.38
CA GLY A 99 -9.72 0.26 6.68
C GLY A 99 -9.01 0.22 8.01
N ALA A 100 -8.96 -0.92 8.66
CA ALA A 100 -8.18 -1.06 9.88
C ALA A 100 -6.70 -1.35 9.62
N ASP A 101 -6.25 -1.12 8.40
CA ASP A 101 -4.83 -1.10 8.00
C ASP A 101 -4.37 0.34 7.78
N SER A 102 -3.15 0.65 8.25
CA SER A 102 -2.60 2.00 8.15
C SER A 102 -2.35 2.45 6.71
N HIS A 103 -2.04 1.51 5.78
CA HIS A 103 -1.80 1.82 4.37
C HIS A 103 -3.08 1.90 3.52
N THR A 104 -4.26 1.93 4.15
CA THR A 104 -5.54 2.24 3.47
C THR A 104 -5.47 3.56 2.69
N CYS A 105 -4.58 4.47 3.04
CA CYS A 105 -4.31 5.72 2.30
C CYS A 105 -3.88 5.52 0.85
N THR A 106 -3.48 4.33 0.43
CA THR A 106 -3.03 3.98 -0.93
C THR A 106 -3.99 4.43 -2.03
N TYR A 107 -5.29 4.39 -1.78
CA TYR A 107 -6.30 4.69 -2.81
C TYR A 107 -6.44 6.18 -3.13
N GLY A 108 -5.76 7.03 -2.38
CA GLY A 108 -5.58 8.45 -2.75
C GLY A 108 -4.84 8.62 -4.08
N ALA A 109 -4.07 7.62 -4.52
CA ALA A 109 -3.50 7.58 -5.87
C ALA A 109 -4.56 7.59 -6.99
N LEU A 110 -5.78 7.14 -6.70
CA LEU A 110 -6.93 7.18 -7.60
C LEU A 110 -7.81 8.42 -7.39
N GLY A 111 -7.44 9.33 -6.49
CA GLY A 111 -8.27 10.48 -6.11
C GLY A 111 -9.39 10.17 -5.12
N ALA A 112 -9.25 9.09 -4.33
CA ALA A 112 -10.16 8.75 -3.24
C ALA A 112 -9.71 9.38 -1.92
N PHE A 113 -10.65 9.72 -1.04
CA PHE A 113 -10.35 9.97 0.36
C PHE A 113 -10.31 8.65 1.10
N SER A 114 -9.14 8.13 1.35
CA SER A 114 -8.94 6.83 1.98
C SER A 114 -7.97 6.93 3.16
N THR A 115 -8.29 6.27 4.28
CA THR A 115 -7.48 6.39 5.49
C THR A 115 -7.61 5.18 6.42
N GLY A 116 -6.52 4.89 7.13
CA GLY A 116 -6.53 3.93 8.22
C GLY A 116 -7.29 4.43 9.45
N VAL A 117 -8.03 3.53 10.09
CA VAL A 117 -8.79 3.76 11.32
C VAL A 117 -8.57 2.61 12.31
N GLY A 118 -9.04 2.78 13.55
CA GLY A 118 -9.02 1.71 14.53
C GLY A 118 -10.03 0.59 14.21
N SER A 119 -9.80 -0.61 14.74
CA SER A 119 -10.69 -1.75 14.52
C SER A 119 -12.10 -1.51 15.06
N THR A 120 -12.27 -0.68 16.09
CA THR A 120 -13.59 -0.27 16.61
C THR A 120 -14.32 0.61 15.61
N ASP A 121 -13.63 1.57 14.98
CA ASP A 121 -14.21 2.42 13.94
C ASP A 121 -14.55 1.60 12.69
N MET A 122 -13.72 0.61 12.35
CA MET A 122 -14.03 -0.34 11.28
C MET A 122 -15.30 -1.13 11.58
N ALA A 123 -15.47 -1.63 12.81
CA ALA A 123 -16.66 -2.36 13.23
C ALA A 123 -17.93 -1.50 13.11
N ALA A 124 -17.87 -0.26 13.61
CA ALA A 124 -18.96 0.70 13.47
C ALA A 124 -19.25 1.04 12.00
N GLY A 125 -18.20 1.23 11.19
CA GLY A 125 -18.31 1.49 9.75
C GLY A 125 -18.98 0.33 9.01
N MET A 126 -18.62 -0.92 9.30
CA MET A 126 -19.28 -2.11 8.72
C MET A 126 -20.77 -2.19 9.07
N ALA A 127 -21.14 -1.78 10.30
CA ALA A 127 -22.54 -1.84 10.74
C ALA A 127 -23.37 -0.67 10.19
N THR A 128 -22.82 0.54 10.14
CA THR A 128 -23.59 1.79 9.91
C THR A 128 -23.38 2.40 8.54
N GLY A 129 -22.28 2.09 7.86
CA GLY A 129 -21.89 2.73 6.60
C GLY A 129 -21.45 4.19 6.76
N GLU A 130 -21.12 4.62 7.98
CA GLU A 130 -20.76 6.00 8.28
C GLU A 130 -19.64 6.06 9.32
N THR A 131 -18.87 7.14 9.29
CA THR A 131 -17.88 7.43 10.31
C THR A 131 -17.70 8.94 10.52
N TRP A 132 -17.02 9.32 11.60
CA TRP A 132 -16.71 10.70 11.92
C TRP A 132 -15.27 11.02 11.53
N PHE A 133 -15.08 12.16 10.90
CA PHE A 133 -13.76 12.72 10.64
C PHE A 133 -13.64 14.14 11.18
N LYS A 134 -12.50 14.43 11.76
CA LYS A 134 -11.98 15.81 11.75
C LYS A 134 -11.41 16.00 10.34
N VAL A 135 -11.93 16.95 9.57
CA VAL A 135 -11.39 17.27 8.24
C VAL A 135 -9.91 17.62 8.40
N PRO A 136 -8.99 16.86 7.78
CA PRO A 136 -7.56 17.16 7.87
C PRO A 136 -7.24 18.45 7.13
N GLU A 137 -6.30 19.20 7.65
CA GLU A 137 -5.69 20.31 6.89
C GLU A 137 -4.79 19.70 5.80
N ALA A 138 -4.58 20.41 4.69
CA ALA A 138 -3.81 19.93 3.57
C ALA A 138 -2.43 20.57 3.48
N ILE A 139 -1.43 19.76 3.14
CA ILE A 139 -0.10 20.18 2.69
C ILE A 139 -0.06 19.98 1.18
N LYS A 140 0.31 21.03 0.45
CA LYS A 140 0.54 20.95 -0.99
C LYS A 140 1.93 20.43 -1.29
N VAL A 141 2.03 19.31 -2.02
CA VAL A 141 3.31 18.76 -2.52
C VAL A 141 3.36 19.01 -4.01
N HIS A 142 4.12 20.03 -4.40
CA HIS A 142 4.22 20.48 -5.80
C HIS A 142 5.43 19.81 -6.45
N LEU A 143 5.16 18.94 -7.43
CA LEU A 143 6.15 18.15 -8.15
C LEU A 143 6.45 18.80 -9.50
N THR A 144 7.74 18.98 -9.80
CA THR A 144 8.23 19.50 -11.07
C THR A 144 9.25 18.52 -11.69
N GLY A 145 9.58 18.71 -12.96
CA GLY A 145 10.57 17.88 -13.64
C GLY A 145 10.12 16.44 -13.90
N THR A 146 11.08 15.57 -14.16
CA THR A 146 10.85 14.14 -14.48
C THR A 146 11.85 13.26 -13.75
N LEU A 147 11.45 12.01 -13.45
CA LEU A 147 12.32 11.06 -12.75
C LEU A 147 13.56 10.70 -13.57
N PRO A 148 14.76 10.75 -12.97
CA PRO A 148 15.99 10.20 -13.57
C PRO A 148 15.89 8.68 -13.74
N PRO A 149 16.76 8.07 -14.57
CA PRO A 149 16.86 6.62 -14.64
C PRO A 149 17.13 5.99 -13.28
N MET A 150 16.48 4.85 -13.00
CA MET A 150 16.56 4.08 -11.74
C MET A 150 15.95 4.78 -10.51
N VAL A 151 15.25 5.87 -10.69
CA VAL A 151 14.43 6.53 -9.65
C VAL A 151 12.97 6.21 -9.87
N SER A 152 12.24 5.94 -8.82
CA SER A 152 10.83 5.53 -8.83
C SER A 152 10.01 6.32 -7.79
N GLY A 153 8.72 6.09 -7.73
CA GLY A 153 7.85 6.66 -6.69
C GLY A 153 8.31 6.36 -5.26
N LYS A 154 8.99 5.23 -5.04
CA LYS A 154 9.61 4.90 -3.75
C LYS A 154 10.63 5.96 -3.34
N ASP A 155 11.50 6.36 -4.25
CA ASP A 155 12.53 7.36 -3.99
C ASP A 155 11.93 8.72 -3.70
N VAL A 156 10.86 9.09 -4.43
CA VAL A 156 10.11 10.34 -4.23
C VAL A 156 9.53 10.40 -2.81
N ILE A 157 8.84 9.36 -2.37
CA ILE A 157 8.23 9.37 -1.04
C ILE A 157 9.27 9.29 0.09
N LEU A 158 10.34 8.53 -0.09
CA LEU A 158 11.45 8.51 0.88
C LEU A 158 12.15 9.85 0.96
N HIS A 159 12.34 10.55 -0.17
CA HIS A 159 12.86 11.91 -0.19
C HIS A 159 11.95 12.86 0.59
N LEU A 160 10.62 12.82 0.35
CA LEU A 160 9.66 13.65 1.08
C LEU A 160 9.70 13.36 2.59
N ILE A 161 9.66 12.07 3.00
CA ILE A 161 9.72 11.70 4.42
C ILE A 161 11.04 12.16 5.04
N GLY A 162 12.16 12.04 4.32
CA GLY A 162 13.45 12.55 4.76
C GLY A 162 13.48 14.07 4.97
N LEU A 163 12.68 14.83 4.19
CA LEU A 163 12.56 16.28 4.33
C LEU A 163 11.70 16.72 5.52
N ILE A 164 10.58 16.01 5.77
CA ILE A 164 9.58 16.48 6.73
C ILE A 164 9.51 15.68 8.03
N GLY A 165 10.16 14.51 8.06
CA GLY A 165 10.11 13.57 9.20
C GLY A 165 8.87 12.68 9.20
N VAL A 166 8.86 11.67 10.08
CA VAL A 166 7.75 10.70 10.23
C VAL A 166 6.48 11.29 10.84
N ASP A 167 6.56 12.48 11.42
CA ASP A 167 5.43 13.22 12.01
C ASP A 167 5.14 14.55 11.30
N GLY A 168 5.88 14.84 10.22
CA GLY A 168 5.81 16.11 9.50
C GLY A 168 4.46 16.42 8.84
N ALA A 169 3.61 15.42 8.66
CA ALA A 169 2.24 15.58 8.15
C ALA A 169 1.19 14.98 9.10
N LEU A 170 1.49 14.96 10.43
CA LEU A 170 0.63 14.32 11.40
C LEU A 170 -0.81 14.82 11.33
N TYR A 171 -1.73 13.89 11.04
CA TYR A 171 -3.16 14.14 10.84
C TYR A 171 -3.48 15.15 9.71
N GLN A 172 -2.59 15.35 8.76
CA GLN A 172 -2.81 16.21 7.59
C GLN A 172 -3.01 15.34 6.33
N SER A 173 -3.53 15.95 5.28
CA SER A 173 -3.61 15.36 3.94
C SER A 173 -2.42 15.84 3.12
N LEU A 174 -1.74 14.97 2.40
CA LEU A 174 -0.76 15.35 1.37
C LEU A 174 -1.47 15.41 0.03
N GLU A 175 -1.49 16.57 -0.61
CA GLU A 175 -2.06 16.77 -1.94
C GLU A 175 -0.94 16.96 -2.96
N TYR A 176 -0.77 15.95 -3.83
CA TYR A 176 0.26 15.94 -4.87
C TYR A 176 -0.25 16.66 -6.12
N CYS A 177 0.53 17.61 -6.62
CA CYS A 177 0.16 18.42 -7.80
C CYS A 177 1.42 18.85 -8.57
N GLY A 178 1.25 19.64 -9.61
CA GLY A 178 2.32 20.14 -10.48
C GLY A 178 2.52 19.29 -11.73
N GLU A 179 3.31 19.80 -12.67
CA GLU A 179 3.55 19.13 -13.96
C GLU A 179 4.32 17.83 -13.82
N GLY A 180 5.12 17.65 -12.75
CA GLY A 180 5.86 16.43 -12.46
C GLY A 180 4.96 15.22 -12.19
N VAL A 181 3.68 15.44 -11.79
CA VAL A 181 2.72 14.34 -11.60
C VAL A 181 2.52 13.54 -12.89
N ALA A 182 2.53 14.19 -14.06
CA ALA A 182 2.38 13.52 -15.35
C ALA A 182 3.56 12.61 -15.71
N ALA A 183 4.70 12.75 -15.05
CA ALA A 183 5.86 11.87 -15.23
C ALA A 183 5.81 10.59 -14.37
N LEU A 184 4.86 10.50 -13.44
CA LEU A 184 4.70 9.36 -12.54
C LEU A 184 3.73 8.33 -13.13
N SER A 185 4.16 7.07 -13.18
CA SER A 185 3.27 5.96 -13.50
C SER A 185 2.19 5.78 -12.43
N MET A 186 1.16 4.97 -12.72
CA MET A 186 0.18 4.63 -11.67
C MET A 186 0.81 3.85 -10.52
N ASP A 187 1.79 2.99 -10.81
CA ASP A 187 2.49 2.20 -9.79
C ASP A 187 3.32 3.11 -8.88
N ASP A 188 3.96 4.17 -9.43
CA ASP A 188 4.63 5.21 -8.64
C ASP A 188 3.65 5.95 -7.72
N ARG A 189 2.50 6.40 -8.25
CA ARG A 189 1.49 7.14 -7.47
C ARG A 189 0.91 6.28 -6.34
N LEU A 190 0.64 5.00 -6.61
CA LEU A 190 0.18 4.04 -5.61
C LEU A 190 1.22 3.82 -4.51
N CYS A 191 2.51 3.77 -4.85
CA CYS A 191 3.60 3.68 -3.89
C CYS A 191 3.71 4.93 -3.03
N ILE A 192 3.65 6.13 -3.63
CA ILE A 192 3.73 7.41 -2.93
C ILE A 192 2.53 7.59 -1.98
N ALA A 193 1.32 7.36 -2.47
CA ALA A 193 0.11 7.46 -1.65
C ALA A 193 0.11 6.45 -0.50
N ASN A 194 0.58 5.21 -0.75
CA ASN A 194 0.72 4.16 0.27
C ASN A 194 1.60 4.63 1.42
N MET A 195 2.76 5.18 1.12
CA MET A 195 3.74 5.59 2.14
C MET A 195 3.50 7.00 2.71
N SER A 196 2.46 7.70 2.31
CA SER A 196 2.11 9.00 2.91
C SER A 196 1.83 8.89 4.41
N ILE A 197 1.34 7.74 4.89
CA ILE A 197 1.14 7.47 6.32
C ILE A 197 2.47 7.43 7.07
N GLU A 198 3.57 7.10 6.44
CA GLU A 198 4.90 7.07 7.09
C GLU A 198 5.43 8.48 7.42
N ALA A 199 4.81 9.53 6.88
CA ALA A 199 4.99 10.92 7.30
C ALA A 199 3.93 11.38 8.33
N GLY A 200 3.09 10.47 8.83
CA GLY A 200 1.99 10.77 9.75
C GLY A 200 0.70 11.25 9.07
N ALA A 201 0.66 11.32 7.73
CA ALA A 201 -0.49 11.81 7.00
C ALA A 201 -1.72 10.89 7.09
N LYS A 202 -2.91 11.46 7.04
CA LYS A 202 -4.16 10.70 6.92
C LYS A 202 -4.27 10.03 5.55
N ASN A 203 -3.78 10.70 4.51
CA ASN A 203 -3.73 10.19 3.14
C ASN A 203 -2.75 10.99 2.28
N GLY A 204 -2.51 10.47 1.06
CA GLY A 204 -1.83 11.18 -0.01
C GLY A 204 -2.70 11.12 -1.26
N ILE A 205 -3.17 12.25 -1.77
CA ILE A 205 -4.14 12.34 -2.84
C ILE A 205 -3.48 12.88 -4.11
N PHE A 206 -3.70 12.19 -5.22
CA PHE A 206 -3.30 12.59 -6.57
C PHE A 206 -4.50 13.10 -7.37
N PRO A 207 -4.28 14.00 -8.35
CA PRO A 207 -5.33 14.42 -9.27
C PRO A 207 -5.76 13.26 -10.17
N VAL A 208 -7.02 13.28 -10.60
CA VAL A 208 -7.59 12.29 -11.52
C VAL A 208 -7.35 12.74 -12.95
N ASP A 209 -6.15 12.51 -13.45
CA ASP A 209 -5.74 12.81 -14.82
C ASP A 209 -5.99 11.61 -15.79
N ASP A 210 -5.49 11.73 -17.02
CA ASP A 210 -5.66 10.69 -18.03
C ASP A 210 -4.98 9.36 -17.66
N ILE A 211 -3.87 9.40 -16.91
CA ILE A 211 -3.18 8.20 -16.41
C ILE A 211 -4.09 7.47 -15.43
N THR A 212 -4.66 8.20 -14.47
CA THR A 212 -5.59 7.63 -13.48
C THR A 212 -6.86 7.11 -14.14
N ARG A 213 -7.45 7.88 -15.08
CA ARG A 213 -8.64 7.45 -15.83
C ARG A 213 -8.38 6.18 -16.63
N LYS A 214 -7.26 6.11 -17.35
CA LYS A 214 -6.84 4.92 -18.10
C LYS A 214 -6.61 3.70 -17.19
N TYR A 215 -6.09 3.91 -15.99
CA TYR A 215 -5.93 2.83 -15.01
C TYR A 215 -7.29 2.29 -14.53
N MET A 216 -8.25 3.16 -14.26
CA MET A 216 -9.59 2.78 -13.83
C MET A 216 -10.45 2.20 -14.96
N ASP A 217 -10.15 2.54 -16.23
CA ASP A 217 -10.89 2.05 -17.38
C ASP A 217 -10.84 0.52 -17.49
N GLY A 218 -12.01 -0.10 -17.69
CA GLY A 218 -12.18 -1.55 -17.72
C GLY A 218 -12.05 -2.26 -16.36
N ARG A 219 -11.69 -1.53 -15.28
CA ARG A 219 -11.67 -2.03 -13.89
C ARG A 219 -12.88 -1.55 -13.11
N VAL A 220 -13.11 -0.24 -13.09
CA VAL A 220 -14.21 0.38 -12.36
C VAL A 220 -15.46 0.37 -13.24
N ASN A 221 -16.47 -0.42 -12.86
CA ASN A 221 -17.71 -0.60 -13.62
C ASN A 221 -18.90 0.18 -13.01
N ARG A 222 -18.61 1.26 -12.31
CA ARG A 222 -19.61 2.14 -11.70
C ARG A 222 -19.26 3.60 -11.90
N PRO A 223 -20.23 4.53 -11.81
CA PRO A 223 -19.93 5.96 -11.80
C PRO A 223 -18.98 6.33 -10.66
N TYR A 224 -18.10 7.28 -10.91
CA TYR A 224 -17.22 7.91 -9.94
C TYR A 224 -17.13 9.41 -10.17
N THR A 225 -16.68 10.13 -9.15
CA THR A 225 -16.54 11.59 -9.22
C THR A 225 -15.07 11.98 -9.03
N ALA A 226 -14.50 12.66 -10.00
CA ALA A 226 -13.19 13.27 -9.85
C ALA A 226 -13.36 14.63 -9.19
N TYR A 227 -12.77 14.82 -8.02
CA TYR A 227 -12.72 16.11 -7.33
C TYR A 227 -11.38 16.79 -7.63
N GLU A 228 -11.42 18.10 -7.73
CA GLU A 228 -10.26 18.97 -7.86
C GLU A 228 -10.28 19.99 -6.74
N ALA A 229 -9.10 20.51 -6.37
CA ALA A 229 -9.03 21.60 -5.41
C ALA A 229 -9.69 22.86 -5.95
N ASP A 230 -10.40 23.57 -5.09
CA ASP A 230 -10.95 24.89 -5.44
C ASP A 230 -9.80 25.87 -5.78
N PRO A 231 -10.02 26.85 -6.67
CA PRO A 231 -8.97 27.81 -7.04
C PRO A 231 -8.43 28.64 -5.88
N ASP A 232 -9.19 28.78 -4.81
CA ASP A 232 -8.88 29.48 -3.56
C ASP A 232 -8.58 28.52 -2.40
N ALA A 233 -8.28 27.27 -2.68
CA ALA A 233 -7.94 26.28 -1.64
C ALA A 233 -6.75 26.74 -0.81
N GLU A 234 -6.89 26.68 0.51
CA GLU A 234 -5.86 27.04 1.48
C GLU A 234 -5.07 25.81 1.91
N TYR A 235 -3.75 25.96 1.93
CA TYR A 235 -2.81 24.90 2.39
C TYR A 235 -2.02 25.39 3.61
N VAL A 236 -1.73 24.49 4.55
CA VAL A 236 -0.91 24.79 5.74
C VAL A 236 0.51 25.20 5.31
N ARG A 237 1.02 24.52 4.28
CA ARG A 237 2.30 24.83 3.63
C ARG A 237 2.36 24.19 2.25
N THR A 238 3.31 24.67 1.45
CA THR A 238 3.70 24.04 0.17
C THR A 238 5.09 23.47 0.29
N ILE A 239 5.28 22.27 -0.27
CA ILE A 239 6.60 21.60 -0.40
C ILE A 239 6.86 21.47 -1.89
N GLU A 240 7.97 22.05 -2.34
CA GLU A 240 8.41 21.97 -3.74
C GLU A 240 9.42 20.84 -3.89
N ILE A 241 9.21 19.93 -4.85
CA ILE A 241 10.12 18.83 -5.17
C ILE A 241 10.39 18.80 -6.67
N ASP A 242 11.63 19.01 -7.06
CA ASP A 242 12.09 18.77 -8.42
C ASP A 242 12.50 17.31 -8.57
N LEU A 243 11.66 16.52 -9.26
CA LEU A 243 11.88 15.08 -9.48
C LEU A 243 13.22 14.79 -10.15
N SER A 244 13.75 15.73 -10.97
CA SER A 244 15.01 15.55 -11.69
C SER A 244 16.25 15.59 -10.77
N GLN A 245 16.09 16.05 -9.55
CA GLN A 245 17.17 16.13 -8.55
C GLN A 245 17.19 14.94 -7.58
N ILE A 246 16.21 14.03 -7.69
CA ILE A 246 16.14 12.86 -6.80
C ILE A 246 17.10 11.79 -7.29
N GLU A 247 17.92 11.26 -6.37
CA GLU A 247 18.74 10.08 -6.59
C GLU A 247 18.03 8.83 -6.06
N PRO A 248 18.42 7.61 -6.50
CA PRO A 248 17.99 6.39 -5.83
C PRO A 248 18.27 6.48 -4.34
N THR A 249 17.25 6.21 -3.53
CA THR A 249 17.23 6.52 -2.09
C THR A 249 16.99 5.27 -1.27
N VAL A 250 17.69 5.14 -0.15
CA VAL A 250 17.49 4.07 0.82
C VAL A 250 17.27 4.65 2.22
N ALA A 251 16.31 4.10 2.94
CA ALA A 251 16.07 4.46 4.34
C ALA A 251 16.83 3.49 5.26
N PHE A 252 17.61 4.07 6.17
CA PHE A 252 18.34 3.33 7.21
C PHE A 252 17.42 3.04 8.41
N PRO A 253 17.68 1.95 9.18
CA PRO A 253 16.93 1.67 10.38
C PRO A 253 17.00 2.85 11.38
N HIS A 254 15.96 3.12 12.17
CA HIS A 254 14.72 2.32 12.27
C HIS A 254 13.49 3.11 11.79
N LEU A 255 13.69 4.27 11.20
CA LEU A 255 12.63 5.15 10.72
C LEU A 255 12.83 5.47 9.24
N PRO A 256 11.76 5.56 8.43
CA PRO A 256 11.89 5.91 7.02
C PRO A 256 12.43 7.33 6.77
N GLU A 257 12.40 8.22 7.76
CA GLU A 257 13.05 9.54 7.69
C GLU A 257 14.58 9.48 7.64
N ASN A 258 15.19 8.34 8.01
CA ASN A 258 16.62 8.10 7.86
C ASN A 258 17.00 7.84 6.37
N ALA A 259 16.26 8.46 5.46
CA ALA A 259 16.46 8.35 4.02
C ALA A 259 17.78 9.03 3.60
N ARG A 260 18.53 8.37 2.71
CA ARG A 260 19.79 8.87 2.14
C ARG A 260 19.87 8.54 0.66
N PRO A 261 20.36 9.46 -0.19
CA PRO A 261 20.72 9.14 -1.56
C PRO A 261 21.80 8.05 -1.59
N ILE A 262 21.74 7.18 -2.59
CA ILE A 262 22.69 6.05 -2.70
C ILE A 262 24.15 6.53 -2.78
N SER A 263 24.41 7.71 -3.32
CA SER A 263 25.71 8.35 -3.36
C SER A 263 26.31 8.64 -1.98
N GLN A 264 25.48 8.70 -0.93
CA GLN A 264 25.89 8.93 0.46
C GLN A 264 25.92 7.65 1.29
N VAL A 265 25.62 6.50 0.69
CA VAL A 265 25.63 5.20 1.35
C VAL A 265 27.00 4.57 1.15
N GLY A 266 27.71 4.29 2.24
CA GLY A 266 28.98 3.55 2.21
C GLY A 266 28.74 2.04 2.01
N ASP A 267 29.80 1.26 2.17
CA ASP A 267 29.71 -0.21 2.10
C ASP A 267 28.84 -0.78 3.21
N VAL A 268 27.75 -1.42 2.82
CA VAL A 268 26.81 -2.11 3.74
C VAL A 268 26.70 -3.56 3.33
N THR A 269 27.10 -4.47 4.22
CA THR A 269 26.88 -5.90 4.02
C THR A 269 25.41 -6.23 4.38
N ILE A 270 24.75 -7.00 3.52
CA ILE A 270 23.36 -7.43 3.69
C ILE A 270 23.27 -8.95 3.67
N ASP A 271 22.27 -9.50 4.35
CA ASP A 271 22.00 -10.92 4.47
C ASP A 271 20.74 -11.34 3.72
N GLN A 272 19.83 -10.40 3.50
CA GLN A 272 18.55 -10.66 2.83
C GLN A 272 18.11 -9.48 1.96
N VAL A 273 17.40 -9.82 0.88
CA VAL A 273 16.66 -8.89 0.03
C VAL A 273 15.20 -9.33 -0.04
N VAL A 274 14.28 -8.38 0.08
CA VAL A 274 12.84 -8.62 -0.12
C VAL A 274 12.33 -7.67 -1.19
N ILE A 275 11.77 -8.20 -2.27
CA ILE A 275 11.20 -7.45 -3.39
C ILE A 275 9.70 -7.74 -3.44
N GLY A 276 8.87 -6.69 -3.38
CA GLY A 276 7.43 -6.82 -3.43
C GLY A 276 6.70 -5.92 -2.45
N SER A 277 5.64 -6.42 -1.85
CA SER A 277 4.70 -5.77 -0.94
C SER A 277 3.65 -4.88 -1.63
N CYS A 278 2.79 -4.23 -0.85
CA CYS A 278 1.78 -3.30 -1.36
C CYS A 278 2.38 -2.06 -2.04
N THR A 279 3.63 -1.74 -1.76
CA THR A 279 4.34 -0.62 -2.38
C THR A 279 4.94 -0.99 -3.74
N ASN A 280 5.70 -2.09 -3.81
CA ASN A 280 6.53 -2.44 -4.97
C ASN A 280 6.43 -3.92 -5.38
N GLY A 281 5.22 -4.46 -5.38
CA GLY A 281 4.92 -5.80 -5.88
C GLY A 281 4.10 -5.81 -7.17
N ARG A 282 3.95 -4.65 -7.83
CA ARG A 282 3.17 -4.51 -9.07
C ARG A 282 3.97 -4.95 -10.28
N LEU A 283 3.31 -5.02 -11.42
CA LEU A 283 3.92 -5.60 -12.63
C LEU A 283 5.14 -4.81 -13.10
N GLU A 284 5.13 -3.50 -12.98
CA GLU A 284 6.26 -2.63 -13.32
C GLU A 284 7.47 -2.91 -12.42
N ASP A 285 7.26 -3.06 -11.11
CA ASP A 285 8.31 -3.43 -10.15
C ASP A 285 8.93 -4.78 -10.48
N MET A 286 8.08 -5.77 -10.79
CA MET A 286 8.53 -7.12 -11.16
C MET A 286 9.34 -7.10 -12.47
N ALA A 287 8.94 -6.28 -13.43
CA ALA A 287 9.66 -6.12 -14.70
C ALA A 287 11.06 -5.52 -14.49
N ILE A 288 11.16 -4.47 -13.65
CA ILE A 288 12.43 -3.84 -13.31
C ILE A 288 13.34 -4.85 -12.57
N ALA A 289 12.81 -5.55 -11.58
CA ALA A 289 13.56 -6.55 -10.83
C ALA A 289 14.05 -7.71 -11.73
N ALA A 290 13.19 -8.21 -12.62
CA ALA A 290 13.57 -9.26 -13.58
C ALA A 290 14.69 -8.80 -14.51
N LYS A 291 14.59 -7.59 -15.07
CA LYS A 291 15.62 -7.00 -15.92
C LYS A 291 16.97 -6.85 -15.20
N LEU A 292 16.94 -6.47 -13.92
CA LEU A 292 18.17 -6.32 -13.12
C LEU A 292 18.81 -7.66 -12.78
N LEU A 293 18.03 -8.73 -12.67
CA LEU A 293 18.49 -10.09 -12.31
C LEU A 293 18.75 -10.99 -13.52
N GLU A 294 18.40 -10.54 -14.75
CA GLU A 294 18.64 -11.28 -15.97
C GLU A 294 20.14 -11.64 -16.11
N ASP A 295 20.44 -12.91 -16.35
CA ASP A 295 21.79 -13.47 -16.45
C ASP A 295 22.69 -13.24 -15.22
N LYS A 296 22.10 -12.92 -14.07
CA LYS A 296 22.83 -12.72 -12.81
C LYS A 296 22.45 -13.76 -11.76
N LYS A 297 23.24 -13.83 -10.71
CA LYS A 297 22.99 -14.66 -9.54
C LYS A 297 22.97 -13.83 -8.27
N VAL A 298 22.08 -14.15 -7.37
CA VAL A 298 22.10 -13.65 -5.99
C VAL A 298 23.41 -14.12 -5.33
N ALA A 299 24.06 -13.22 -4.59
CA ALA A 299 25.31 -13.57 -3.90
C ALA A 299 25.10 -14.75 -2.94
N PRO A 300 26.08 -15.68 -2.80
CA PRO A 300 25.90 -16.91 -2.03
C PRO A 300 25.47 -16.74 -0.57
N ASN A 301 25.80 -15.58 0.02
CA ASN A 301 25.48 -15.27 1.43
C ASN A 301 24.22 -14.44 1.59
N VAL A 302 23.48 -14.19 0.50
CA VAL A 302 22.28 -13.36 0.51
C VAL A 302 21.07 -14.21 0.14
N ARG A 303 20.00 -14.10 0.92
CA ARG A 303 18.68 -14.62 0.56
C ARG A 303 17.90 -13.55 -0.19
N CYS A 304 17.31 -13.91 -1.31
CA CYS A 304 16.41 -12.99 -2.05
C CYS A 304 15.00 -13.59 -2.10
N ILE A 305 14.02 -12.82 -1.64
CA ILE A 305 12.61 -13.22 -1.66
C ILE A 305 11.85 -12.24 -2.57
N VAL A 306 11.08 -12.77 -3.50
CA VAL A 306 10.26 -11.98 -4.43
C VAL A 306 8.79 -12.31 -4.25
N MET A 307 7.94 -11.29 -4.16
CA MET A 307 6.50 -11.45 -3.94
C MET A 307 5.71 -10.54 -4.91
N PRO A 308 5.17 -11.08 -6.00
CA PRO A 308 4.17 -10.38 -6.79
C PRO A 308 2.95 -10.03 -5.92
N ALA A 309 2.39 -8.82 -6.08
CA ALA A 309 1.39 -8.32 -5.15
C ALA A 309 0.01 -9.00 -5.26
N THR A 310 -0.34 -9.58 -6.40
CA THR A 310 -1.62 -10.27 -6.62
C THR A 310 -1.45 -11.53 -7.44
N GLN A 311 -2.45 -12.42 -7.41
CA GLN A 311 -2.45 -13.62 -8.24
C GLN A 311 -2.46 -13.30 -9.74
N SER A 312 -3.10 -12.19 -10.15
CA SER A 312 -3.10 -11.74 -11.54
C SER A 312 -1.71 -11.31 -11.98
N ILE A 313 -1.03 -10.51 -11.16
CA ILE A 313 0.36 -10.08 -11.39
C ILE A 313 1.28 -11.31 -11.41
N TYR A 314 1.10 -12.24 -10.47
CA TYR A 314 1.91 -13.46 -10.43
C TYR A 314 1.77 -14.27 -11.72
N LYS A 315 0.53 -14.46 -12.19
CA LYS A 315 0.25 -15.14 -13.46
C LYS A 315 0.90 -14.42 -14.65
N GLU A 316 0.81 -13.10 -14.69
CA GLU A 316 1.45 -12.28 -15.74
C GLU A 316 2.98 -12.40 -15.69
N CYS A 317 3.57 -12.42 -14.51
CA CYS A 317 5.00 -12.65 -14.32
C CYS A 317 5.44 -14.04 -14.84
N ILE A 318 4.61 -15.08 -14.68
CA ILE A 318 4.86 -16.40 -15.26
C ILE A 318 4.86 -16.31 -16.78
N GLN A 319 3.84 -15.68 -17.37
CA GLN A 319 3.68 -15.56 -18.82
C GLN A 319 4.81 -14.77 -19.48
N ARG A 320 5.36 -13.77 -18.78
CA ARG A 320 6.50 -12.95 -19.25
C ARG A 320 7.86 -13.59 -18.97
N GLY A 321 7.91 -14.73 -18.28
CA GLY A 321 9.17 -15.39 -17.92
C GLY A 321 9.89 -14.82 -16.70
N TYR A 322 9.33 -13.78 -16.03
CA TYR A 322 9.98 -13.15 -14.88
C TYR A 322 10.20 -14.10 -13.71
N ILE A 323 9.25 -15.00 -13.47
CA ILE A 323 9.39 -16.02 -12.41
C ILE A 323 10.57 -16.95 -12.68
N THR A 324 10.75 -17.37 -13.94
CA THR A 324 11.91 -18.19 -14.34
C THR A 324 13.21 -17.43 -14.09
N THR A 325 13.27 -16.15 -14.52
CA THR A 325 14.44 -15.28 -14.26
C THR A 325 14.78 -15.19 -12.77
N PHE A 326 13.78 -15.01 -11.90
CA PHE A 326 14.00 -14.94 -10.45
C PHE A 326 14.53 -16.26 -9.89
N ILE A 327 13.96 -17.40 -10.29
CA ILE A 327 14.40 -18.73 -9.86
C ILE A 327 15.83 -19.00 -10.34
N ASP A 328 16.12 -18.70 -11.61
CA ASP A 328 17.44 -18.87 -12.19
C ASP A 328 18.48 -17.99 -11.49
N ALA A 329 18.10 -16.79 -11.09
CA ALA A 329 18.96 -15.90 -10.29
C ALA A 329 19.22 -16.43 -8.86
N GLY A 330 18.43 -17.40 -8.36
CA GLY A 330 18.53 -17.94 -7.01
C GLY A 330 17.58 -17.29 -6.00
N CYS A 331 16.52 -16.63 -6.47
CA CYS A 331 15.49 -16.07 -5.60
C CYS A 331 14.46 -17.13 -5.16
N ALA A 332 13.93 -16.99 -3.96
CA ALA A 332 12.69 -17.64 -3.55
C ALA A 332 11.49 -16.78 -3.99
N VAL A 333 10.63 -17.34 -4.85
CA VAL A 333 9.41 -16.65 -5.27
C VAL A 333 8.24 -17.14 -4.43
N SER A 334 7.52 -16.20 -3.82
CA SER A 334 6.40 -16.47 -2.95
C SER A 334 5.05 -16.19 -3.60
N THR A 335 4.00 -16.81 -3.06
CA THR A 335 2.63 -16.36 -3.28
C THR A 335 2.44 -14.92 -2.80
N PRO A 336 1.48 -14.16 -3.34
CA PRO A 336 1.13 -12.83 -2.83
C PRO A 336 0.83 -12.85 -1.34
N THR A 337 1.56 -12.05 -0.58
CA THR A 337 1.35 -11.89 0.87
C THR A 337 2.01 -10.61 1.38
N CYS A 338 1.47 -10.03 2.43
CA CYS A 338 2.09 -8.93 3.18
C CYS A 338 3.05 -9.42 4.28
N GLY A 339 3.11 -10.72 4.53
CA GLY A 339 3.82 -11.32 5.66
C GLY A 339 5.25 -10.86 5.91
N PRO A 340 6.15 -10.80 4.91
CA PRO A 340 7.52 -10.32 5.13
C PRO A 340 7.64 -8.84 5.50
N CYS A 341 6.67 -8.01 5.10
CA CYS A 341 6.68 -6.57 5.38
C CYS A 341 6.63 -6.29 6.89
N LEU A 342 5.86 -7.08 7.63
CA LEU A 342 5.69 -6.93 9.08
C LEU A 342 6.47 -7.96 9.91
N GLY A 343 7.23 -8.84 9.27
CA GLY A 343 7.89 -9.98 9.93
C GLY A 343 6.90 -11.01 10.49
N GLY A 344 5.67 -11.03 9.98
CA GLY A 344 4.58 -11.85 10.49
C GLY A 344 4.69 -13.32 10.10
N HIS A 345 5.16 -13.58 8.90
CA HIS A 345 5.45 -14.93 8.41
C HIS A 345 6.37 -14.83 7.20
N MET A 346 7.23 -15.81 6.99
CA MET A 346 8.32 -15.91 6.04
C MET A 346 9.27 -14.68 5.98
N GLY A 347 10.49 -14.90 5.52
CA GLY A 347 11.50 -13.85 5.42
C GLY A 347 11.96 -13.30 6.77
N VAL A 348 11.63 -13.95 7.88
CA VAL A 348 12.08 -13.59 9.21
C VAL A 348 13.60 -13.75 9.29
N MET A 349 14.27 -12.76 9.87
CA MET A 349 15.72 -12.71 9.98
C MET A 349 16.20 -13.25 11.32
N ALA A 350 17.41 -13.76 11.35
CA ALA A 350 18.11 -14.05 12.58
C ALA A 350 18.62 -12.77 13.26
N ASN A 351 18.97 -12.86 14.54
CA ASN A 351 19.49 -11.72 15.28
C ASN A 351 20.76 -11.14 14.62
N GLY A 352 20.75 -9.86 14.36
CA GLY A 352 21.87 -9.12 13.76
C GLY A 352 21.94 -9.15 12.23
N GLU A 353 21.10 -9.93 11.55
CA GLU A 353 21.01 -9.90 10.08
C GLU A 353 20.43 -8.58 9.56
N LYS A 354 20.85 -8.18 8.37
CA LYS A 354 20.41 -6.95 7.70
C LYS A 354 19.66 -7.27 6.42
N CYS A 355 18.50 -6.65 6.25
CA CYS A 355 17.68 -6.78 5.06
C CYS A 355 17.57 -5.47 4.30
N VAL A 356 17.67 -5.52 2.97
CA VAL A 356 17.21 -4.45 2.09
C VAL A 356 15.87 -4.86 1.50
N ALA A 357 14.87 -4.01 1.62
CA ALA A 357 13.52 -4.33 1.20
C ALA A 357 12.85 -3.18 0.44
N THR A 358 12.00 -3.52 -0.51
CA THR A 358 11.09 -2.57 -1.16
C THR A 358 9.80 -2.38 -0.38
N THR A 359 9.71 -2.92 0.84
CA THR A 359 8.59 -2.74 1.77
C THR A 359 8.52 -1.31 2.29
N ASN A 360 7.47 -0.98 3.03
CA ASN A 360 7.18 0.40 3.43
C ASN A 360 7.72 0.79 4.81
N ARG A 361 8.22 -0.14 5.61
CA ARG A 361 8.67 0.13 6.99
C ARG A 361 10.02 -0.49 7.31
N ASN A 362 10.75 0.17 8.24
CA ASN A 362 11.94 -0.35 8.88
C ASN A 362 11.60 -0.76 10.31
N PHE A 363 11.60 -2.05 10.58
CA PHE A 363 11.38 -2.55 11.94
C PHE A 363 12.71 -2.86 12.63
N VAL A 364 12.73 -2.70 13.96
CA VAL A 364 13.84 -3.13 14.78
C VAL A 364 13.75 -4.65 14.98
N GLY A 365 14.81 -5.37 14.66
CA GLY A 365 14.92 -6.80 14.82
C GLY A 365 14.16 -7.61 13.82
#